data_1974130d9d22e5684636cdc14f7992d6
#
_entry.id   1974130d9d22e5684636cdc14f7992d6
#
_cell.length_a   1.000
_cell.length_b   1.000
_cell.length_c   1.000
_cell.angle_alpha   90.00
_cell.angle_beta   90.00
_cell.angle_gamma   90.00
#
_symmetry.space_group_name_H-M   'P 1'
#
loop_
_entity.id
_entity.type
_entity.pdbx_description
1 polymer ?
#
loop_
_entity_poly.entity_id
_entity_poly.type
_entity_poly.pdbx_seq_one_letter_code
_entity_poly.pdbx_strand_id
1 'polypeptide(L)'
;MQSGTVSRIDIILGINDKTRITCQLKRHLSPLTVGLITRMLPLNGNAHYMGKSILYFETKINSGIERKRTDFKKGDIAFLPIEGSICFYLHDVFDSKPMTIIGKILGDIDKLNEVKTSDILSISRN
;
A
#
# COMPACT_ATOMS: atom_id res chain seq x y z
N MET A 1 -27.99 -2.40 -3.67
CA MET A 1 -27.14 -2.28 -3.55
C MET A 1 -26.17 -2.51 -2.98
N GLN A 2 -25.84 -2.77 -2.84
CA GLN A 2 -25.04 -3.12 -2.27
C GLN A 2 -24.04 -2.63 -1.62
N SER A 3 -24.22 -2.44 -0.81
CA SER A 3 -23.34 -1.74 0.09
C SER A 3 -22.13 -2.56 0.46
N GLY A 4 -22.22 -3.83 0.45
CA GLY A 4 -21.07 -4.68 0.71
C GLY A 4 -19.91 -4.47 -0.23
N THR A 5 -20.16 -3.91 -1.39
CA THR A 5 -19.11 -3.67 -2.39
C THR A 5 -18.13 -2.61 -1.96
N VAL A 6 -18.49 -1.73 -1.03
CA VAL A 6 -17.59 -0.65 -0.62
C VAL A 6 -16.51 -1.12 0.36
N SER A 7 -16.55 -2.36 0.83
CA SER A 7 -15.49 -2.87 1.71
C SER A 7 -14.19 -3.14 0.96
N ARG A 8 -14.24 -3.29 -0.36
CA ARG A 8 -13.06 -3.55 -1.20
C ARG A 8 -12.99 -2.49 -2.28
N ILE A 9 -11.81 -1.92 -2.44
CA ILE A 9 -11.58 -0.87 -3.43
C ILE A 9 -10.45 -1.32 -4.32
N ASP A 10 -10.76 -1.50 -5.61
CA ASP A 10 -9.76 -1.92 -6.59
C ASP A 10 -8.90 -0.72 -6.97
N ILE A 11 -7.60 -0.91 -6.90
CA ILE A 11 -6.64 0.12 -7.27
C ILE A 11 -5.55 -0.49 -8.15
N ILE A 12 -4.83 0.39 -8.82
CA ILE A 12 -3.68 0.03 -9.65
C ILE A 12 -2.43 0.65 -9.02
N LEU A 13 -1.42 -0.20 -8.80
CA LEU A 13 -0.08 0.26 -8.46
C LEU A 13 0.67 0.41 -9.78
N GLY A 14 1.12 1.64 -10.05
CA GLY A 14 1.87 1.95 -11.25
C GLY A 14 3.34 2.19 -10.93
N ILE A 15 4.21 1.81 -11.87
CA ILE A 15 5.64 2.06 -11.79
C ILE A 15 6.03 2.84 -13.04
N ASN A 16 6.42 4.10 -12.88
CA ASN A 16 6.83 5.00 -13.98
C ASN A 16 5.78 5.11 -15.09
N ASP A 17 4.51 4.93 -14.75
CA ASP A 17 3.40 4.92 -15.71
C ASP A 17 3.53 3.86 -16.80
N LYS A 18 4.35 2.84 -16.57
CA LYS A 18 4.58 1.76 -17.54
C LYS A 18 4.08 0.43 -17.05
N THR A 19 4.49 0.02 -15.84
CA THR A 19 4.07 -1.24 -15.27
C THR A 19 2.85 -1.01 -14.40
N ARG A 20 1.86 -1.87 -14.50
CA ARG A 20 0.61 -1.76 -13.76
C ARG A 20 0.35 -3.08 -13.04
N ILE A 21 0.07 -2.99 -11.76
CA ILE A 21 -0.17 -4.15 -10.91
C ILE A 21 -1.49 -3.96 -10.17
N THR A 22 -2.39 -4.93 -10.29
CA THR A 22 -3.69 -4.87 -9.61
C THR A 22 -3.51 -5.05 -8.12
N CYS A 23 -4.16 -4.21 -7.35
CA CYS A 23 -4.17 -4.26 -5.90
C CYS A 23 -5.58 -4.02 -5.39
N GLN A 24 -5.76 -4.27 -4.11
CA GLN A 24 -7.05 -4.07 -3.47
C GLN A 24 -6.86 -3.49 -2.09
N LEU A 25 -7.53 -2.38 -1.80
CA LEU A 25 -7.63 -1.86 -0.44
C LEU A 25 -8.83 -2.50 0.21
N LYS A 26 -8.72 -2.81 1.50
CA LYS A 26 -9.76 -3.51 2.25
C LYS A 26 -10.21 -2.64 3.41
N ARG A 27 -11.32 -1.95 3.20
CA ARG A 27 -11.84 -0.99 4.17
C ARG A 27 -12.13 -1.61 5.53
N HIS A 28 -12.60 -2.84 5.55
CA HIS A 28 -12.93 -3.51 6.81
C HIS A 28 -11.71 -3.76 7.70
N LEU A 29 -10.52 -3.80 7.12
CA LEU A 29 -9.29 -3.96 7.89
C LEU A 29 -8.96 -2.68 8.65
N SER A 30 -9.12 -1.52 8.03
CA SER A 30 -8.74 -0.25 8.61
C SER A 30 -9.59 0.86 7.99
N PRO A 31 -10.85 0.99 8.46
CA PRO A 31 -11.82 1.87 7.78
C PRO A 31 -11.42 3.33 7.72
N LEU A 32 -10.81 3.87 8.76
CA LEU A 32 -10.44 5.28 8.79
C LEU A 32 -9.29 5.55 7.83
N THR A 33 -8.25 4.74 7.91
CA THR A 33 -7.06 4.89 7.07
C THR A 33 -7.37 4.67 5.60
N VAL A 34 -8.07 3.59 5.29
CA VAL A 34 -8.45 3.28 3.91
C VAL A 34 -9.38 4.37 3.36
N GLY A 35 -10.29 4.88 4.18
CA GLY A 35 -11.16 5.98 3.77
C GLY A 35 -10.39 7.23 3.38
N LEU A 36 -9.38 7.60 4.19
CA LEU A 36 -8.54 8.76 3.89
C LEU A 36 -7.76 8.55 2.59
N ILE A 37 -7.11 7.41 2.44
CA ILE A 37 -6.32 7.11 1.25
C ILE A 37 -7.19 7.16 0.01
N THR A 38 -8.37 6.54 0.08
CA THR A 38 -9.29 6.47 -1.06
C THR A 38 -9.72 7.85 -1.53
N ARG A 39 -9.98 8.76 -0.59
CA ARG A 39 -10.37 10.13 -0.93
C ARG A 39 -9.24 10.93 -1.55
N MET A 40 -8.00 10.55 -1.28
CA MET A 40 -6.84 11.29 -1.77
C MET A 40 -6.28 10.75 -3.09
N LEU A 41 -6.80 9.63 -3.58
CA LEU A 41 -6.32 9.06 -4.83
C LEU A 41 -6.56 10.02 -6.01
N PRO A 42 -5.66 10.08 -6.99
CA PRO A 42 -4.43 9.30 -7.10
C PRO A 42 -3.28 9.87 -6.27
N LEU A 43 -2.38 8.99 -5.87
CA LEU A 43 -1.19 9.36 -5.08
C LEU A 43 0.04 8.84 -5.81
N ASN A 44 1.14 9.57 -5.66
CA ASN A 44 2.42 9.11 -6.21
C ASN A 44 3.59 9.65 -5.40
N GLY A 45 4.74 9.04 -5.58
CA GLY A 45 5.96 9.46 -4.93
C GLY A 45 7.14 8.61 -5.36
N ASN A 46 8.31 9.03 -4.96
CA ASN A 46 9.53 8.30 -5.27
C ASN A 46 9.57 6.99 -4.50
N ALA A 47 10.08 5.95 -5.15
CA ALA A 47 10.24 4.65 -4.52
C ALA A 47 11.37 4.69 -3.50
N HIS A 48 11.13 4.04 -2.36
CA HIS A 48 12.12 3.85 -1.31
C HIS A 48 12.05 2.41 -0.83
N TYR A 49 13.13 1.94 -0.23
CA TYR A 49 13.17 0.62 0.38
C TYR A 49 13.44 0.73 1.87
N MET A 50 12.75 -0.10 2.63
CA MET A 50 13.01 -0.30 4.04
C MET A 50 13.60 -1.71 4.13
N GLY A 51 14.94 -1.78 4.21
CA GLY A 51 15.64 -3.03 4.01
C GLY A 51 15.44 -3.55 2.59
N LYS A 52 15.31 -4.85 2.44
CA LYS A 52 15.08 -5.48 1.13
C LYS A 52 13.67 -5.99 0.96
N SER A 53 12.87 -5.90 2.00
CA SER A 53 11.56 -6.58 2.03
C SER A 53 10.38 -5.64 1.86
N ILE A 54 10.56 -4.34 2.06
CA ILE A 54 9.47 -3.38 2.03
C ILE A 54 9.80 -2.27 1.04
N LEU A 55 8.93 -2.11 0.05
CA LEU A 55 8.99 -1.03 -0.91
C LEU A 55 7.92 -0.02 -0.54
N TYR A 56 8.23 1.28 -0.54
CA TYR A 56 7.24 2.26 -0.13
C TYR A 56 7.43 3.60 -0.83
N PHE A 57 6.40 4.43 -0.77
CA PHE A 57 6.49 5.83 -1.11
C PHE A 57 5.74 6.65 -0.08
N GLU A 58 6.16 7.90 0.10
CA GLU A 58 5.61 8.78 1.13
C GLU A 58 4.47 9.62 0.57
N THR A 59 3.48 9.86 1.41
CA THR A 59 2.36 10.75 1.09
C THR A 59 2.28 11.85 2.15
N LYS A 60 1.32 12.76 1.97
CA LYS A 60 1.06 13.78 2.97
C LYS A 60 -0.14 13.40 3.85
N ILE A 61 -0.57 12.16 3.77
CA ILE A 61 -1.70 11.70 4.58
C ILE A 61 -1.26 11.57 6.03
N ASN A 62 -2.02 12.20 6.90
CA ASN A 62 -1.77 12.15 8.34
C ASN A 62 -2.92 11.39 8.99
N SER A 63 -2.61 10.23 9.53
CA SER A 63 -3.59 9.37 10.19
C SER A 63 -2.91 8.67 11.35
N GLY A 64 -3.66 8.38 12.41
CA GLY A 64 -3.16 7.57 13.51
C GLY A 64 -3.07 6.10 13.10
N ILE A 65 -2.41 5.31 13.94
CA ILE A 65 -2.33 3.88 13.70
C ILE A 65 -3.68 3.23 14.00
N GLU A 66 -4.08 2.32 13.14
CA GLU A 66 -5.34 1.61 13.23
C GLU A 66 -5.04 0.13 13.10
N ARG A 67 -5.52 -0.69 14.02
CA ARG A 67 -5.27 -2.15 14.01
C ARG A 67 -3.78 -2.46 13.83
N LYS A 68 -2.98 -2.02 14.76
CA LYS A 68 -1.53 -2.19 14.75
C LYS A 68 -1.13 -3.65 14.50
N ARG A 69 -0.24 -3.84 13.54
CA ARG A 69 0.34 -5.15 13.25
C ARG A 69 1.84 -5.03 13.09
N THR A 70 2.53 -6.12 13.40
CA THR A 70 3.98 -6.21 13.24
C THR A 70 4.39 -7.38 12.35
N ASP A 71 3.48 -8.29 12.06
CA ASP A 71 3.75 -9.43 11.16
C ASP A 71 2.98 -9.25 9.87
N PHE A 72 3.69 -9.35 8.76
CA PHE A 72 3.11 -9.15 7.44
C PHE A 72 3.58 -10.23 6.49
N LYS A 73 2.76 -10.52 5.49
CA LYS A 73 3.07 -11.52 4.47
C LYS A 73 3.37 -10.85 3.15
N LYS A 74 4.13 -11.53 2.31
CA LYS A 74 4.35 -11.12 0.93
C LYS A 74 3.03 -10.73 0.28
N GLY A 75 2.98 -9.54 -0.28
CA GLY A 75 1.80 -9.01 -0.92
C GLY A 75 0.94 -8.11 -0.06
N ASP A 76 1.19 -8.04 1.24
CA ASP A 76 0.44 -7.12 2.10
C ASP A 76 0.76 -5.67 1.76
N ILE A 77 -0.24 -4.81 1.89
CA ILE A 77 -0.08 -3.36 1.77
C ILE A 77 -0.41 -2.76 3.12
N ALA A 78 0.49 -1.92 3.63
CA ALA A 78 0.33 -1.31 4.94
C ALA A 78 0.61 0.18 4.89
N PHE A 79 0.16 0.89 5.90
CA PHE A 79 0.35 2.33 6.04
C PHE A 79 1.15 2.61 7.31
N LEU A 80 2.24 3.36 7.17
CA LEU A 80 3.05 3.80 8.30
C LEU A 80 2.66 5.23 8.66
N PRO A 81 1.92 5.43 9.76
CA PRO A 81 1.28 6.73 10.02
C PRO A 81 2.21 7.92 10.16
N ILE A 82 3.33 7.73 10.86
CA ILE A 82 4.22 8.84 11.18
C ILE A 82 4.75 9.52 9.93
N GLU A 83 5.07 8.74 8.92
CA GLU A 83 5.66 9.26 7.69
C GLU A 83 4.65 9.36 6.55
N GLY A 84 3.43 8.88 6.76
CA GLY A 84 2.44 8.84 5.68
C GLY A 84 2.84 7.89 4.57
N SER A 85 3.58 6.82 4.89
CA SER A 85 4.13 5.93 3.89
C SER A 85 3.18 4.80 3.56
N ILE A 86 3.02 4.53 2.26
CA ILE A 86 2.29 3.37 1.77
C ILE A 86 3.32 2.31 1.42
N CYS A 87 3.25 1.17 2.11
CA CYS A 87 4.27 0.14 2.10
C CYS A 87 3.77 -1.14 1.46
N PHE A 88 4.61 -1.72 0.61
CA PHE A 88 4.30 -2.97 -0.12
C PHE A 88 5.30 -4.02 0.32
N TYR A 89 4.81 -5.12 0.87
CA TYR A 89 5.67 -6.18 1.39
C TYR A 89 6.06 -7.14 0.27
N LEU A 90 7.34 -7.18 -0.03
CA LEU A 90 7.89 -8.05 -1.08
C LEU A 90 8.17 -9.46 -0.57
N HIS A 91 8.29 -9.60 0.74
CA HIS A 91 8.56 -10.86 1.42
C HIS A 91 7.80 -10.89 2.73
N ASP A 92 7.68 -12.07 3.33
CA ASP A 92 7.15 -12.18 4.69
C ASP A 92 8.11 -11.47 5.65
N VAL A 93 7.57 -10.67 6.55
CA VAL A 93 8.36 -9.95 7.55
C VAL A 93 7.68 -10.13 8.91
N PHE A 94 8.44 -10.63 9.87
CA PHE A 94 7.97 -10.78 11.24
C PHE A 94 8.65 -9.72 12.11
N ASP A 95 7.92 -9.23 13.09
CA ASP A 95 8.42 -8.21 14.01
C ASP A 95 8.87 -6.94 13.29
N SER A 96 8.10 -6.55 12.30
CA SER A 96 8.29 -5.31 11.53
C SER A 96 7.93 -4.10 12.40
N LYS A 97 8.23 -2.90 11.91
CA LYS A 97 7.65 -1.70 12.50
C LYS A 97 6.14 -1.82 12.55
N PRO A 98 5.51 -1.37 13.64
CA PRO A 98 4.04 -1.39 13.69
C PRO A 98 3.43 -0.53 12.59
N MET A 99 2.50 -1.11 11.85
CA MET A 99 1.81 -0.42 10.76
C MET A 99 0.34 -0.81 10.74
N THR A 100 -0.44 -0.04 10.02
CA THR A 100 -1.85 -0.31 9.76
C THR A 100 -1.98 -1.12 8.48
N ILE A 101 -2.58 -2.30 8.55
CA ILE A 101 -2.83 -3.10 7.35
C ILE A 101 -3.97 -2.47 6.55
N ILE A 102 -3.78 -2.27 5.23
CA ILE A 102 -4.78 -1.60 4.41
C ILE A 102 -5.22 -2.39 3.19
N GLY A 103 -4.48 -3.40 2.77
CA GLY A 103 -4.86 -4.11 1.57
C GLY A 103 -3.88 -5.17 1.14
N LYS A 104 -3.96 -5.52 -0.13
CA LYS A 104 -3.20 -6.63 -0.69
C LYS A 104 -2.91 -6.42 -2.17
N ILE A 105 -1.74 -6.87 -2.60
CA ILE A 105 -1.39 -6.93 -4.01
C ILE A 105 -2.03 -8.20 -4.60
N LEU A 106 -2.77 -8.05 -5.68
CA LEU A 106 -3.43 -9.18 -6.35
C LEU A 106 -2.65 -9.65 -7.58
N GLY A 107 -1.89 -8.76 -8.19
CA GLY A 107 -1.13 -9.07 -9.39
C GLY A 107 0.22 -9.70 -9.11
N ASP A 108 1.10 -9.61 -10.09
CA ASP A 108 2.42 -10.23 -10.02
C ASP A 108 3.38 -9.39 -9.18
N ILE A 109 3.61 -9.81 -7.95
CA ILE A 109 4.49 -9.12 -7.01
C ILE A 109 5.93 -9.10 -7.52
N ASP A 110 6.33 -10.10 -8.29
CA ASP A 110 7.72 -10.18 -8.75
C ASP A 110 8.10 -9.00 -9.65
N LYS A 111 7.14 -8.34 -10.26
CA LYS A 111 7.40 -7.11 -11.02
C LYS A 111 7.97 -6.01 -10.14
N LEU A 112 7.75 -6.06 -8.83
CA LEU A 112 8.27 -5.06 -7.91
C LEU A 112 9.73 -5.27 -7.56
N ASN A 113 10.30 -6.44 -7.85
CA ASN A 113 11.70 -6.73 -7.52
C ASN A 113 12.69 -5.88 -8.31
N GLU A 114 12.26 -5.30 -9.43
CA GLU A 114 13.12 -4.49 -10.28
C GLU A 114 12.98 -3.00 -10.04
N VAL A 115 12.14 -2.58 -9.11
CA VAL A 115 11.92 -1.17 -8.82
C VAL A 115 13.17 -0.58 -8.18
N LYS A 116 13.56 0.60 -8.68
CA LYS A 116 14.73 1.35 -8.20
C LYS A 116 14.26 2.59 -7.46
N THR A 117 15.14 3.14 -6.61
CA THR A 117 14.81 4.35 -5.85
C THR A 117 14.57 5.57 -6.73
N SER A 118 15.02 5.53 -7.99
CA SER A 118 14.74 6.60 -8.95
C SER A 118 13.35 6.48 -9.59
N ASP A 119 12.67 5.35 -9.39
CA ASP A 119 11.36 5.12 -10.00
C ASP A 119 10.26 5.85 -9.24
N ILE A 120 9.16 6.13 -9.95
CA ILE A 120 7.97 6.75 -9.37
C ILE A 120 6.91 5.68 -9.18
N LEU A 121 6.44 5.55 -7.96
CA LEU A 121 5.31 4.68 -7.64
C LEU A 121 4.03 5.51 -7.60
N SER A 122 2.93 4.93 -8.05
CA SER A 122 1.64 5.58 -7.99
C SER A 122 0.56 4.58 -7.62
N ILE A 123 -0.48 5.07 -6.97
CA ILE A 123 -1.72 4.29 -6.81
C ILE A 123 -2.89 5.13 -7.29
N SER A 124 -3.80 4.49 -8.00
CA SER A 124 -4.97 5.13 -8.56
C SER A 124 -6.13 4.13 -8.57
N ARG A 125 -7.33 4.64 -8.74
CA ARG A 125 -8.50 3.77 -8.86
C ARG A 125 -8.43 2.99 -10.16
N ASN A 126 -8.87 1.77 -10.09
CA ASN A 126 -8.99 0.92 -11.28
C ASN A 126 -10.30 1.20 -11.99
#